data_3400c1fa10e3f3674b40855a95090c38
#
_entry.id   3400c1fa10e3f3674b40855a95090c38
#
_cell.length_a   1.000
_cell.length_b   1.000
_cell.length_c   1.000
_cell.angle_alpha   90.00
_cell.angle_beta   90.00
_cell.angle_gamma   90.00
#
_symmetry.space_group_name_H-M   'P 1'
#
loop_
_entity.id
_entity.type
_entity.pdbx_description
1 polymer ?
#
loop_
_entity_poly.entity_id
_entity_poly.type
_entity_poly.pdbx_seq_one_letter_code
_entity_poly.pdbx_strand_id
1 'polypeptide(L)' 'MGKSIFLEVFGESPTNKVLDFLVVFDQFDYSMADIAENADVGYSTLKELIPKLEKKKIIFKTRISGKSNMYKINKK' A
#
# COMPACT_ATOMS: atom_id res chain seq x y z
N MET A 1 -10.55 5.75 12.60
CA MET A 1 -11.24 4.56 12.12
C MET A 1 -10.60 3.32 12.72
N GLY A 2 -11.38 2.34 13.13
CA GLY A 2 -10.85 1.13 13.72
C GLY A 2 -10.15 0.25 12.69
N LYS A 3 -9.61 -0.87 13.15
CA LYS A 3 -8.98 -1.84 12.29
C LYS A 3 -10.02 -2.49 11.38
N SER A 4 -9.61 -2.82 10.17
CA SER A 4 -10.48 -3.57 9.27
C SER A 4 -10.62 -5.01 9.76
N ILE A 5 -11.66 -5.68 9.28
CA ILE A 5 -11.84 -7.11 9.58
C ILE A 5 -10.66 -7.91 9.04
N PHE A 6 -10.12 -7.48 7.90
CA PHE A 6 -8.94 -8.12 7.30
C PHE A 6 -7.78 -8.16 8.30
N LEU A 7 -7.47 -7.01 8.92
CA LEU A 7 -6.37 -6.94 9.87
C LEU A 7 -6.65 -7.72 11.15
N GLU A 8 -7.90 -7.77 11.59
CA GLU A 8 -8.27 -8.57 12.77
C GLU A 8 -8.02 -10.05 12.56
N VAL A 9 -8.36 -10.55 11.37
CA VAL A 9 -8.24 -11.98 11.07
C VAL A 9 -6.82 -12.38 10.73
N PHE A 10 -6.13 -11.55 9.92
CA PHE A 10 -4.82 -11.89 9.38
C PHE A 10 -3.65 -11.22 10.09
N GLY A 11 -3.94 -10.40 11.12
CA GLY A 11 -2.91 -9.70 11.87
C GLY A 11 -2.49 -8.40 11.20
N GLU A 12 -1.60 -7.68 11.89
CA GLU A 12 -1.19 -6.36 11.46
C GLU A 12 0.23 -6.35 10.91
N SER A 13 0.55 -7.30 10.05
CA SER A 13 1.86 -7.28 9.38
C SER A 13 1.94 -6.05 8.49
N PRO A 14 3.16 -5.56 8.19
CA PRO A 14 3.31 -4.41 7.29
C PRO A 14 2.62 -4.64 5.95
N THR A 15 2.75 -5.83 5.39
CA THR A 15 2.10 -6.16 4.11
C THR A 15 0.59 -6.02 4.20
N ASN A 16 0.00 -6.59 5.26
CA ASN A 16 -1.45 -6.53 5.43
C ASN A 16 -1.95 -5.11 5.64
N LYS A 17 -1.20 -4.30 6.39
CA LYS A 17 -1.57 -2.89 6.58
C LYS A 17 -1.58 -2.12 5.26
N VAL A 18 -0.57 -2.34 4.44
CA VAL A 18 -0.47 -1.67 3.14
C VAL A 18 -1.62 -2.09 2.23
N LEU A 19 -1.86 -3.40 2.15
CA LEU A 19 -2.92 -3.91 1.28
C LEU A 19 -4.30 -3.44 1.74
N ASP A 20 -4.54 -3.44 3.05
CA ASP A 20 -5.80 -2.97 3.60
C ASP A 20 -6.04 -1.50 3.22
N PHE A 21 -5.04 -0.66 3.39
CA PHE A 21 -5.14 0.75 3.03
C PHE A 21 -5.46 0.92 1.55
N LEU A 22 -4.70 0.23 0.69
CA LEU A 22 -4.87 0.39 -0.75
C LEU A 22 -6.20 -0.16 -1.26
N VAL A 23 -6.72 -1.20 -0.63
CA VAL A 23 -8.03 -1.75 -1.00
C VAL A 23 -9.16 -0.80 -0.58
N VAL A 24 -9.08 -0.28 0.64
CA VAL A 24 -10.13 0.62 1.16
C VAL A 24 -10.17 1.93 0.39
N PHE A 25 -9.00 2.46 0.04
CA PHE A 25 -8.91 3.75 -0.65
C PHE A 25 -8.46 3.56 -2.11
N ASP A 26 -9.11 2.65 -2.80
CA ASP A 26 -8.70 2.22 -4.14
C ASP A 26 -9.06 3.19 -5.25
N GLN A 27 -9.72 4.30 -4.95
CA GLN A 27 -10.11 5.30 -5.96
C GLN A 27 -8.94 6.20 -6.37
N PHE A 28 -7.91 6.25 -5.57
CA PHE A 28 -6.77 7.15 -5.80
C PHE A 28 -5.47 6.37 -5.81
N ASP A 29 -4.44 6.97 -6.42
CA ASP A 29 -3.09 6.45 -6.31
C ASP A 29 -2.36 7.19 -5.18
N TYR A 30 -1.30 6.56 -4.64
CA TYR A 30 -0.58 7.10 -3.50
C TYR A 30 0.92 6.90 -3.67
N SER A 31 1.69 7.87 -3.20
CA SER A 31 3.14 7.75 -3.15
C SER A 31 3.53 6.82 -1.98
N MET A 32 4.79 6.37 -1.97
CA MET A 32 5.26 5.58 -0.82
C MET A 32 5.15 6.34 0.47
N ALA A 33 5.43 7.64 0.47
CA ALA A 33 5.31 8.46 1.68
C ALA A 33 3.88 8.48 2.19
N ASP A 34 2.92 8.63 1.28
CA ASP A 34 1.50 8.62 1.65
C ASP A 34 1.09 7.27 2.21
N ILE A 35 1.53 6.19 1.58
CA ILE A 35 1.21 4.85 2.04
C ILE A 35 1.82 4.60 3.42
N ALA A 36 3.07 4.98 3.61
CA ALA A 36 3.74 4.79 4.89
C ALA A 36 2.99 5.50 6.02
N GLU A 37 2.59 6.73 5.78
CA GLU A 37 1.89 7.53 6.77
C GLU A 37 0.50 6.97 7.06
N ASN A 38 -0.26 6.68 6.04
CA ASN A 38 -1.66 6.26 6.20
C ASN A 38 -1.81 4.81 6.64
N ALA A 39 -0.90 3.94 6.22
CA ALA A 39 -0.94 2.53 6.63
C ALA A 39 -0.18 2.29 7.94
N ASP A 40 0.49 3.31 8.45
CA ASP A 40 1.28 3.21 9.68
C ASP A 40 2.39 2.15 9.53
N VAL A 41 3.13 2.26 8.45
CA VAL A 41 4.24 1.37 8.14
C VAL A 41 5.50 2.20 7.95
N GLY A 42 6.63 1.72 8.47
CA GLY A 42 7.89 2.44 8.30
C GLY A 42 8.27 2.57 6.83
N TYR A 43 8.80 3.72 6.46
CA TYR A 43 9.18 3.99 5.07
C TYR A 43 10.22 2.98 4.57
N SER A 44 11.19 2.63 5.41
CA SER A 44 12.22 1.66 5.05
C SER A 44 11.62 0.29 4.74
N THR A 45 10.66 -0.13 5.56
CA THR A 45 9.95 -1.38 5.34
C THR A 45 9.19 -1.33 4.03
N LEU A 46 8.53 -0.21 3.77
CA LEU A 46 7.74 -0.03 2.56
C LEU A 46 8.61 -0.07 1.31
N LYS A 47 9.82 0.48 1.38
CA LYS A 47 10.75 0.46 0.25
C LYS A 47 11.12 -0.98 -0.15
N GLU A 48 11.05 -1.91 0.80
CA GLU A 48 11.28 -3.33 0.50
C GLU A 48 10.01 -4.03 0.03
N LEU A 49 8.86 -3.62 0.56
CA LEU A 49 7.59 -4.25 0.23
C LEU A 49 7.08 -3.90 -1.16
N ILE A 50 7.18 -2.63 -1.53
CA ILE A 50 6.59 -2.15 -2.78
C ILE A 50 7.13 -2.91 -4.00
N PRO A 51 8.44 -3.09 -4.17
CA PRO A 51 8.93 -3.86 -5.32
C PRO A 51 8.42 -5.30 -5.35
N LYS A 52 8.27 -5.91 -4.18
CA LYS A 52 7.75 -7.29 -4.10
C LYS A 52 6.30 -7.35 -4.53
N LEU A 53 5.49 -6.39 -4.09
CA LEU A 53 4.08 -6.34 -4.44
C LEU A 53 3.90 -6.03 -5.92
N GLU A 54 4.74 -5.17 -6.48
CA GLU A 54 4.73 -4.87 -7.91
C GLU A 54 5.08 -6.11 -8.73
N LYS A 55 6.10 -6.84 -8.29
CA LYS A 55 6.55 -8.03 -8.99
C LYS A 55 5.44 -9.08 -9.05
N LYS A 56 4.66 -9.19 -7.97
CA LYS A 56 3.54 -10.11 -7.91
C LYS A 56 2.29 -9.55 -8.56
N LYS A 57 2.35 -8.33 -9.09
CA LYS A 57 1.24 -7.64 -9.75
C LYS A 57 0.05 -7.41 -8.84
N ILE A 58 0.31 -7.32 -7.54
CA ILE A 58 -0.73 -6.99 -6.56
C ILE A 58 -0.99 -5.50 -6.57
N ILE A 59 0.05 -4.69 -6.79
CA ILE A 59 -0.06 -3.25 -6.98
C ILE A 59 0.65 -2.88 -8.27
N PHE A 60 0.37 -1.69 -8.77
CA PHE A 60 1.05 -1.20 -9.96
C PHE A 60 1.32 0.30 -9.85
N LYS A 61 2.35 0.73 -10.56
CA LYS A 61 2.68 2.15 -10.63
C LYS A 61 1.78 2.80 -11.67
N THR A 62 1.08 3.86 -11.27
CA THR A 62 0.15 4.56 -12.15
C THR A 62 0.82 5.69 -12.91
N ARG A 63 1.65 6.46 -12.20
CA ARG A 63 2.27 7.66 -12.80
C ARG A 63 3.38 8.12 -11.87
N ILE A 64 4.11 9.12 -12.34
CA ILE A 64 5.08 9.82 -11.52
C ILE A 64 4.51 11.21 -11.25
N SER A 65 4.40 11.56 -9.96
CA SER A 65 3.92 12.87 -9.56
C SER A 65 5.08 13.59 -8.87
N GLY A 66 5.59 14.64 -9.50
CA GLY A 66 6.80 15.29 -9.01
C GLY A 66 7.96 14.31 -9.09
N LYS A 67 8.55 13.98 -7.96
CA LYS A 67 9.66 13.03 -7.89
C LYS A 67 9.23 11.67 -7.34
N SER A 68 7.94 11.46 -7.18
CA SER A 68 7.42 10.26 -6.52
C SER A 68 6.66 9.38 -7.48
N ASN A 69 6.92 8.09 -7.41
CA ASN A 69 6.09 7.11 -8.09
C ASN A 69 4.79 6.97 -7.32
N MET A 70 3.69 6.85 -8.04
CA MET A 70 2.37 6.68 -7.45
C MET A 70 1.90 5.25 -7.66
N TYR A 71 1.25 4.69 -6.67
CA TYR A 71 0.85 3.27 -6.68
C TYR A 71 -0.62 3.10 -6.40
N LYS A 72 -1.19 2.04 -6.91
CA LYS A 72 -2.59 1.71 -6.74
C LYS A 72 -2.73 0.20 -6.69
N ILE A 73 -3.78 -0.28 -5.99
CA ILE A 73 -4.06 -1.71 -5.93
C ILE A 73 -4.51 -2.20 -7.30
N ASN A 74 -4.07 -3.41 -7.66
CA ASN A 74 -4.51 -4.04 -8.88
C ASN A 74 -5.76 -4.86 -8.57
N LYS A 75 -6.86 -4.52 -9.20
CA LYS A 75 -8.17 -5.11 -8.89
C LYS A 75 -8.50 -6.35 -9.71
N LYS A 76 -7.57 -6.85 -10.42
CA LYS A 76 -7.85 -8.07 -11.16
C LYS A 76 -7.89 -9.28 -10.26
#